data_963504c691da1c1b3ca9b114a59cc2ac
#
_entry.id   963504c691da1c1b3ca9b114a59cc2ac
#
_cell.length_a   1.000
_cell.length_b   1.000
_cell.length_c   1.000
_cell.angle_alpha   90.00
_cell.angle_beta   90.00
_cell.angle_gamma   90.00
#
_symmetry.space_group_name_H-M   'P 1'
#
loop_
_entity.id
_entity.type
_entity.pdbx_description
1 polymer ?
#
loop_
_entity_poly.entity_id
_entity_poly.type
_entity_poly.pdbx_seq_one_letter_code
_entity_poly.pdbx_strand_id
1 'polypeptide(L)'
;ERFPFLETGWRKKKDWRKRIKSSCRKVGQVSSRGGKNKADRLKKSVISYLEINEQLIYKIIDWSDDIPSHDIIGGILKDELDRYIEWMIIHMDLLERRLIKGETIPHSEKKFSLFEPYTEWIKKGKFRPNVELGKKLCITTDQYGLIIHNRIMEHESDSEVVLDIAVDLIDRYQIKSWSFDKGFWNPVNKELLQDHVERVIMPKKGRRNESEEIEETLPAFKRLRNQHSAVESNINELEHRGLDRCPDRGYDHFKRYAAIGICAYNLHKIGAELLKQGKQALTKARKAAA
;
A
#
# COMPACT_ATOMS: atom_id res chain seq x y z
N GLU A 1 25.00 0.99 -18.93
CA GLU A 1 24.29 1.77 -19.97
C GLU A 1 24.01 3.23 -19.53
N ARG A 2 24.02 3.55 -18.23
CA ARG A 2 23.82 4.93 -17.70
C ARG A 2 25.13 5.73 -17.56
N PHE A 3 26.27 5.10 -17.76
CA PHE A 3 27.59 5.71 -17.62
C PHE A 3 28.38 5.63 -18.94
N PRO A 4 27.90 6.30 -20.02
CA PRO A 4 28.54 6.22 -21.34
C PRO A 4 29.91 6.91 -21.41
N PHE A 5 30.26 7.72 -20.40
CA PHE A 5 31.50 8.50 -20.32
C PHE A 5 32.68 7.72 -19.70
N LEU A 6 32.48 6.49 -19.28
CA LEU A 6 33.55 5.64 -18.75
C LEU A 6 34.33 5.01 -19.92
N GLU A 7 35.60 5.39 -20.08
CA GLU A 7 36.46 4.90 -21.15
C GLU A 7 36.66 3.38 -21.16
N THR A 8 36.75 2.79 -19.97
CA THR A 8 36.96 1.34 -19.79
C THR A 8 35.69 0.51 -19.86
N GLY A 9 34.53 1.13 -19.75
CA GLY A 9 33.21 0.54 -19.83
C GLY A 9 33.03 -0.79 -19.09
N TRP A 10 31.83 -1.08 -18.65
CA TRP A 10 31.48 -2.37 -18.08
C TRP A 10 31.45 -3.45 -19.15
N ARG A 11 32.53 -4.21 -19.29
CA ARG A 11 32.55 -5.36 -20.21
C ARG A 11 31.73 -6.53 -19.63
N LYS A 12 30.60 -6.79 -20.24
CA LYS A 12 29.65 -7.83 -19.84
C LYS A 12 30.15 -9.23 -20.22
N LYS A 13 31.14 -9.74 -19.47
CA LYS A 13 31.62 -11.13 -19.66
C LYS A 13 30.65 -12.18 -19.10
N LYS A 14 29.81 -11.81 -18.12
CA LYS A 14 28.85 -12.70 -17.47
C LYS A 14 27.48 -12.02 -17.38
N ASP A 15 26.40 -12.74 -17.67
CA ASP A 15 25.04 -12.26 -17.46
C ASP A 15 24.64 -12.42 -15.98
N TRP A 16 24.97 -11.40 -15.19
CA TRP A 16 24.65 -11.35 -13.77
C TRP A 16 23.15 -11.46 -13.49
N ARG A 17 22.31 -10.86 -14.34
CA ARG A 17 20.84 -10.91 -14.18
C ARG A 17 20.33 -12.34 -14.25
N LYS A 18 20.78 -13.13 -15.21
CA LYS A 18 20.40 -14.55 -15.34
C LYS A 18 20.90 -15.37 -14.16
N ARG A 19 22.15 -15.17 -13.74
CA ARG A 19 22.75 -15.90 -12.60
C ARG A 19 21.98 -15.62 -11.31
N ILE A 20 21.75 -14.33 -10.95
CA ILE A 20 21.05 -13.93 -9.75
C ILE A 20 19.60 -14.44 -9.78
N LYS A 21 18.88 -14.25 -10.89
CA LYS A 21 17.50 -14.71 -11.04
C LYS A 21 17.38 -16.24 -10.93
N SER A 22 18.33 -16.99 -11.48
CA SER A 22 18.36 -18.46 -11.37
C SER A 22 18.63 -18.90 -9.94
N SER A 23 19.61 -18.30 -9.26
CA SER A 23 19.94 -18.61 -7.87
C SER A 23 18.80 -18.23 -6.90
N CYS A 24 18.18 -17.07 -7.08
CA CYS A 24 17.01 -16.65 -6.31
C CYS A 24 15.81 -17.62 -6.47
N ARG A 25 15.52 -18.04 -7.70
CA ARG A 25 14.49 -19.06 -7.97
C ARG A 25 14.79 -20.38 -7.28
N LYS A 26 16.06 -20.80 -7.24
CA LYS A 26 16.49 -22.03 -6.56
C LYS A 26 16.24 -21.92 -5.05
N VAL A 27 16.55 -20.80 -4.43
CA VAL A 27 16.23 -20.53 -3.01
C VAL A 27 14.73 -20.66 -2.77
N GLY A 28 13.89 -20.01 -3.57
CA GLY A 28 12.43 -20.08 -3.48
C GLY A 28 11.88 -21.49 -3.66
N GLN A 29 12.39 -22.25 -4.63
CA GLN A 29 12.00 -23.65 -4.86
C GLN A 29 12.36 -24.57 -3.70
N VAL A 30 13.55 -24.43 -3.15
CA VAL A 30 14.00 -25.23 -1.98
C VAL A 30 13.24 -24.85 -0.72
N SER A 31 12.95 -23.57 -0.54
CA SER A 31 12.15 -23.06 0.59
C SER A 31 10.72 -23.62 0.60
N SER A 32 10.08 -23.71 -0.59
CA SER A 32 8.69 -24.18 -0.72
C SER A 32 8.54 -25.70 -0.71
N ARG A 33 9.58 -26.47 -1.08
CA ARG A 33 9.54 -27.92 -1.16
C ARG A 33 9.89 -28.57 0.19
N GLY A 34 9.13 -29.58 0.58
CA GLY A 34 9.44 -30.42 1.74
C GLY A 34 10.55 -31.45 1.47
N GLY A 35 10.70 -32.43 2.35
CA GLY A 35 11.56 -33.60 2.20
C GLY A 35 12.78 -33.60 3.10
N LYS A 36 13.50 -34.76 3.13
CA LYS A 36 14.70 -34.98 3.93
C LYS A 36 15.78 -33.93 3.59
N ASN A 37 16.52 -33.48 4.59
CA ASN A 37 17.62 -32.51 4.47
C ASN A 37 17.22 -31.16 3.87
N LYS A 38 15.95 -30.74 4.09
CA LYS A 38 15.46 -29.41 3.60
C LYS A 38 16.33 -28.26 4.11
N ALA A 39 16.67 -28.26 5.39
CA ALA A 39 17.47 -27.22 6.04
C ALA A 39 18.86 -27.07 5.37
N ASP A 40 19.56 -28.17 5.14
CA ASP A 40 20.88 -28.13 4.51
C ASP A 40 20.83 -27.70 3.07
N ARG A 41 19.82 -28.16 2.31
CA ARG A 41 19.62 -27.75 0.93
C ARG A 41 19.29 -26.26 0.83
N LEU A 42 18.47 -25.74 1.76
CA LEU A 42 18.14 -24.32 1.84
C LEU A 42 19.40 -23.52 2.17
N LYS A 43 20.12 -23.90 3.21
CA LYS A 43 21.38 -23.25 3.59
C LYS A 43 22.37 -23.18 2.43
N LYS A 44 22.62 -24.29 1.73
CA LYS A 44 23.50 -24.32 0.56
C LYS A 44 23.04 -23.41 -0.56
N SER A 45 21.71 -23.35 -0.84
CA SER A 45 21.18 -22.51 -1.90
C SER A 45 21.23 -21.02 -1.55
N VAL A 46 21.04 -20.67 -0.26
CA VAL A 46 21.17 -19.29 0.23
C VAL A 46 22.62 -18.84 0.17
N ILE A 47 23.57 -19.64 0.67
CA ILE A 47 25.01 -19.33 0.59
C ILE A 47 25.41 -19.06 -0.87
N SER A 48 25.05 -19.94 -1.78
CA SER A 48 25.36 -19.74 -3.22
C SER A 48 24.72 -18.46 -3.80
N TYR A 49 23.55 -18.08 -3.32
CA TYR A 49 22.92 -16.82 -3.71
C TYR A 49 23.68 -15.61 -3.16
N LEU A 50 24.07 -15.65 -1.90
CA LEU A 50 24.83 -14.57 -1.24
C LEU A 50 26.20 -14.38 -1.92
N GLU A 51 26.94 -15.46 -2.17
CA GLU A 51 28.24 -15.43 -2.88
C GLU A 51 28.16 -14.76 -4.26
N ILE A 52 27.09 -15.07 -5.03
CA ILE A 52 26.89 -14.46 -6.35
C ILE A 52 26.63 -12.95 -6.23
N ASN A 53 25.85 -12.53 -5.25
CA ASN A 53 25.57 -11.11 -5.04
C ASN A 53 26.79 -10.35 -4.50
N GLU A 54 27.53 -10.95 -3.58
CA GLU A 54 28.79 -10.41 -3.06
C GLU A 54 29.80 -10.17 -4.18
N GLN A 55 30.01 -11.16 -5.04
CA GLN A 55 30.88 -11.00 -6.23
C GLN A 55 30.43 -9.84 -7.13
N LEU A 56 29.11 -9.61 -7.27
CA LEU A 56 28.60 -8.50 -8.05
C LEU A 56 28.85 -7.17 -7.33
N ILE A 57 28.61 -7.10 -6.02
CA ILE A 57 28.82 -5.89 -5.20
C ILE A 57 30.28 -5.46 -5.29
N TYR A 58 31.24 -6.35 -5.01
CA TYR A 58 32.66 -6.03 -5.13
C TYR A 58 33.05 -5.52 -6.51
N LYS A 59 32.52 -6.15 -7.54
CA LYS A 59 32.77 -5.68 -8.91
C LYS A 59 32.16 -4.30 -9.19
N ILE A 60 31.01 -3.98 -8.62
CA ILE A 60 30.37 -2.66 -8.78
C ILE A 60 31.15 -1.60 -8.01
N ILE A 61 31.58 -1.90 -6.78
CA ILE A 61 32.38 -0.99 -5.96
C ILE A 61 33.69 -0.64 -6.66
N ASP A 62 34.43 -1.68 -7.09
CA ASP A 62 35.69 -1.50 -7.83
C ASP A 62 35.52 -0.62 -9.08
N TRP A 63 34.39 -0.77 -9.78
CA TRP A 63 34.08 0.03 -10.96
C TRP A 63 33.51 1.43 -10.62
N SER A 64 32.84 1.59 -9.48
CA SER A 64 32.22 2.85 -9.08
C SER A 64 33.25 3.95 -8.76
N ASP A 65 34.46 3.55 -8.41
CA ASP A 65 35.57 4.49 -8.14
C ASP A 65 36.04 5.20 -9.40
N ASP A 66 35.80 4.60 -10.59
CA ASP A 66 36.09 5.21 -11.88
C ASP A 66 35.02 6.23 -12.34
N ILE A 67 33.91 6.38 -11.60
CA ILE A 67 32.85 7.31 -11.97
C ILE A 67 33.28 8.75 -11.62
N PRO A 68 33.29 9.70 -12.60
CA PRO A 68 33.60 11.07 -12.33
C PRO A 68 32.59 11.72 -11.39
N SER A 69 33.02 12.02 -10.15
CA SER A 69 32.16 12.64 -9.15
C SER A 69 32.11 14.18 -9.23
N HIS A 70 33.00 14.77 -10.04
CA HIS A 70 33.07 16.22 -10.26
C HIS A 70 32.01 16.74 -11.24
N ASP A 71 31.39 15.87 -12.01
CA ASP A 71 30.27 16.19 -12.90
C ASP A 71 28.94 15.96 -12.16
N ILE A 72 28.01 16.91 -12.29
CA ILE A 72 26.69 16.86 -11.61
C ILE A 72 25.94 15.56 -11.94
N ILE A 73 25.96 15.15 -13.23
CA ILE A 73 25.26 13.94 -13.66
C ILE A 73 25.96 12.69 -13.10
N GLY A 74 27.30 12.67 -13.13
CA GLY A 74 28.10 11.59 -12.56
C GLY A 74 27.87 11.45 -11.06
N GLY A 75 27.84 12.57 -10.33
CA GLY A 75 27.53 12.59 -8.89
C GLY A 75 26.15 12.00 -8.57
N ILE A 76 25.09 12.44 -9.25
CA ILE A 76 23.71 11.93 -9.06
C ILE A 76 23.64 10.41 -9.35
N LEU A 77 24.30 9.97 -10.40
CA LEU A 77 24.29 8.55 -10.78
C LEU A 77 25.11 7.69 -9.80
N LYS A 78 26.19 8.24 -9.24
CA LYS A 78 26.98 7.58 -8.20
C LYS A 78 26.17 7.44 -6.92
N ASP A 79 25.50 8.50 -6.47
CA ASP A 79 24.62 8.47 -5.29
C ASP A 79 23.48 7.44 -5.46
N GLU A 80 22.88 7.35 -6.66
CA GLU A 80 21.87 6.34 -6.97
C GLU A 80 22.46 4.93 -6.89
N LEU A 81 23.67 4.72 -7.41
CA LEU A 81 24.37 3.44 -7.39
C LEU A 81 24.72 3.01 -5.96
N ASP A 82 25.31 3.91 -5.16
CA ASP A 82 25.71 3.66 -3.78
C ASP A 82 24.50 3.28 -2.92
N ARG A 83 23.37 3.94 -3.12
CA ARG A 83 22.11 3.58 -2.48
C ARG A 83 21.63 2.15 -2.86
N TYR A 84 21.75 1.72 -4.10
CA TYR A 84 21.42 0.36 -4.49
C TYR A 84 22.40 -0.68 -3.92
N ILE A 85 23.67 -0.34 -3.81
CA ILE A 85 24.68 -1.19 -3.15
C ILE A 85 24.31 -1.37 -1.67
N GLU A 86 24.02 -0.29 -0.96
CA GLU A 86 23.58 -0.33 0.43
C GLU A 86 22.35 -1.25 0.61
N TRP A 87 21.35 -1.10 -0.25
CA TRP A 87 20.15 -1.95 -0.20
C TRP A 87 20.42 -3.40 -0.52
N MET A 88 21.35 -3.70 -1.42
CA MET A 88 21.78 -5.07 -1.66
C MET A 88 22.45 -5.66 -0.42
N ILE A 89 23.31 -4.94 0.26
CA ILE A 89 23.97 -5.35 1.50
C ILE A 89 22.94 -5.64 2.60
N ILE A 90 21.99 -4.72 2.82
CA ILE A 90 20.88 -4.90 3.77
C ILE A 90 20.06 -6.16 3.40
N HIS A 91 19.74 -6.35 2.12
CA HIS A 91 19.00 -7.52 1.67
C HIS A 91 19.74 -8.83 1.95
N MET A 92 21.05 -8.87 1.73
CA MET A 92 21.89 -10.03 2.00
C MET A 92 21.94 -10.35 3.49
N ASP A 93 22.12 -9.34 4.35
CA ASP A 93 22.08 -9.50 5.81
C ASP A 93 20.74 -10.07 6.28
N LEU A 94 19.63 -9.50 5.82
CA LEU A 94 18.29 -9.98 6.18
C LEU A 94 18.03 -11.42 5.74
N LEU A 95 18.55 -11.83 4.58
CA LEU A 95 18.45 -13.22 4.11
C LEU A 95 19.29 -14.16 4.95
N GLU A 96 20.51 -13.79 5.29
CA GLU A 96 21.40 -14.59 6.13
C GLU A 96 20.79 -14.78 7.52
N ARG A 97 20.40 -13.69 8.17
CA ARG A 97 19.77 -13.72 9.50
C ARG A 97 18.50 -14.57 9.48
N ARG A 98 17.63 -14.41 8.49
CA ARG A 98 16.35 -15.14 8.41
C ARG A 98 16.52 -16.61 8.03
N LEU A 99 17.28 -16.91 6.99
CA LEU A 99 17.29 -18.23 6.37
C LEU A 99 18.44 -19.14 6.83
N ILE A 100 19.53 -18.56 7.35
CA ILE A 100 20.68 -19.30 7.86
C ILE A 100 20.67 -19.34 9.38
N LYS A 101 20.51 -18.17 10.03
CA LYS A 101 20.52 -18.05 11.50
C LYS A 101 19.16 -18.32 12.14
N GLY A 102 18.06 -18.33 11.35
CA GLY A 102 16.70 -18.60 11.84
C GLY A 102 16.07 -17.46 12.62
N GLU A 103 16.62 -16.24 12.56
CA GLU A 103 16.12 -15.07 13.27
C GLU A 103 14.73 -14.65 12.81
N THR A 104 13.95 -14.10 13.72
CA THR A 104 12.70 -13.40 13.38
C THR A 104 13.02 -11.94 13.11
N ILE A 105 13.02 -11.56 11.84
CA ILE A 105 13.31 -10.18 11.43
C ILE A 105 12.15 -9.25 11.82
N PRO A 106 12.39 -8.17 12.57
CA PRO A 106 11.40 -7.14 12.85
C PRO A 106 10.81 -6.56 11.56
N HIS A 107 9.54 -6.12 11.62
CA HIS A 107 8.86 -5.60 10.42
C HIS A 107 9.49 -4.30 9.94
N SER A 108 9.99 -3.47 10.85
CA SER A 108 10.68 -2.20 10.57
C SER A 108 11.99 -2.34 9.78
N GLU A 109 12.68 -3.49 9.91
CA GLU A 109 13.91 -3.75 9.17
C GLU A 109 13.67 -4.28 7.76
N LYS A 110 12.46 -4.81 7.46
CA LYS A 110 12.15 -5.42 6.18
C LYS A 110 12.02 -4.37 5.08
N LYS A 111 12.64 -4.64 3.94
CA LYS A 111 12.48 -3.85 2.71
C LYS A 111 11.60 -4.63 1.73
N PHE A 112 10.45 -4.06 1.38
CA PHE A 112 9.47 -4.71 0.50
C PHE A 112 9.60 -4.27 -0.95
N SER A 113 10.25 -3.14 -1.20
CA SER A 113 10.59 -2.66 -2.52
C SER A 113 11.93 -1.93 -2.50
N LEU A 114 12.80 -2.22 -3.47
CA LEU A 114 14.07 -1.50 -3.66
C LEU A 114 13.85 -0.16 -4.39
N PHE A 115 12.80 -0.05 -5.18
CA PHE A 115 12.53 1.13 -5.99
C PHE A 115 11.61 2.12 -5.28
N GLU A 116 10.73 1.60 -4.41
CA GLU A 116 9.75 2.37 -3.66
C GLU A 116 9.85 2.02 -2.17
N PRO A 117 10.80 2.65 -1.43
CA PRO A 117 11.11 2.29 -0.03
C PRO A 117 9.94 2.46 0.93
N TYR A 118 8.96 3.31 0.59
CA TYR A 118 7.75 3.55 1.37
C TYR A 118 6.74 2.40 1.31
N THR A 119 6.98 1.38 0.49
CA THR A 119 6.09 0.22 0.34
C THR A 119 5.97 -0.55 1.65
N GLU A 120 4.75 -0.81 2.06
CA GLU A 120 4.41 -1.61 3.24
C GLU A 120 3.87 -2.98 2.85
N TRP A 121 3.95 -3.92 3.77
CA TRP A 121 3.32 -5.23 3.67
C TRP A 121 1.98 -5.21 4.39
N ILE A 122 0.90 -5.30 3.64
CA ILE A 122 -0.47 -5.27 4.13
C ILE A 122 -1.00 -6.70 4.16
N LYS A 123 -1.28 -7.22 5.36
CA LYS A 123 -1.88 -8.55 5.53
C LYS A 123 -3.40 -8.43 5.36
N LYS A 124 -3.94 -9.08 4.33
CA LYS A 124 -5.39 -9.22 4.15
C LYS A 124 -5.91 -10.48 4.82
N GLY A 125 -7.10 -10.42 5.42
CA GLY A 125 -7.77 -11.58 6.02
C GLY A 125 -8.30 -12.60 4.99
N LYS A 126 -7.95 -12.45 3.71
CA LYS A 126 -8.40 -13.32 2.61
C LYS A 126 -7.44 -14.50 2.41
N PHE A 127 -7.98 -15.62 1.91
CA PHE A 127 -7.18 -16.83 1.68
C PHE A 127 -6.11 -16.65 0.57
N ARG A 128 -6.44 -15.90 -0.51
CA ARG A 128 -5.49 -15.55 -1.59
C ARG A 128 -5.94 -14.27 -2.33
N PRO A 129 -5.05 -13.34 -2.62
CA PRO A 129 -3.73 -13.17 -1.95
C PRO A 129 -3.93 -12.73 -0.50
N ASN A 130 -3.15 -13.30 0.42
CA ASN A 130 -3.20 -12.93 1.83
C ASN A 130 -2.31 -11.72 2.19
N VAL A 131 -1.54 -11.26 1.23
CA VAL A 131 -0.60 -10.13 1.37
C VAL A 131 -0.67 -9.26 0.13
N GLU A 132 -0.73 -7.97 0.34
CA GLU A 132 -0.54 -6.95 -0.70
C GLU A 132 0.62 -6.04 -0.33
N LEU A 133 1.29 -5.49 -1.32
CA LEU A 133 2.39 -4.56 -1.16
C LEU A 133 1.95 -3.18 -1.64
N GLY A 134 2.14 -2.16 -0.83
CA GLY A 134 1.72 -0.80 -1.15
C GLY A 134 1.50 0.04 0.09
N LYS A 135 0.60 1.00 0.01
CA LYS A 135 0.13 1.82 1.13
C LYS A 135 -1.37 1.61 1.30
N LYS A 136 -1.84 1.67 2.54
CA LYS A 136 -3.27 1.73 2.81
C LYS A 136 -3.77 3.13 2.52
N LEU A 137 -4.91 3.22 1.86
CA LEU A 137 -5.64 4.46 1.66
C LEU A 137 -6.94 4.38 2.46
N CYS A 138 -7.07 5.22 3.49
CA CYS A 138 -8.33 5.42 4.19
C CYS A 138 -9.13 6.49 3.47
N ILE A 139 -10.40 6.23 3.18
CA ILE A 139 -11.33 7.18 2.57
C ILE A 139 -12.57 7.35 3.42
N THR A 140 -13.08 8.58 3.48
CA THR A 140 -14.39 8.88 4.05
C THR A 140 -15.29 9.43 2.96
N THR A 141 -16.49 8.86 2.83
CA THR A 141 -17.47 9.28 1.83
C THR A 141 -18.72 9.86 2.48
N ASP A 142 -19.34 10.81 1.81
CA ASP A 142 -20.64 11.35 2.18
C ASP A 142 -21.80 10.43 1.73
N GLN A 143 -23.03 10.82 2.01
CA GLN A 143 -24.25 10.11 1.61
C GLN A 143 -24.48 10.03 0.09
N TYR A 144 -23.77 10.81 -0.71
CA TYR A 144 -23.82 10.81 -2.17
C TYR A 144 -22.72 9.96 -2.81
N GLY A 145 -21.82 9.43 -1.97
CA GLY A 145 -20.65 8.65 -2.40
C GLY A 145 -19.49 9.51 -2.90
N LEU A 146 -19.47 10.82 -2.55
CA LEU A 146 -18.33 11.67 -2.77
C LEU A 146 -17.28 11.42 -1.69
N ILE A 147 -16.02 11.32 -2.07
CA ILE A 147 -14.91 11.17 -1.13
C ILE A 147 -14.58 12.56 -0.58
N ILE A 148 -14.93 12.79 0.68
CA ILE A 148 -14.77 14.09 1.37
C ILE A 148 -13.47 14.18 2.18
N HIS A 149 -12.87 13.03 2.49
CA HIS A 149 -11.56 12.95 3.13
C HIS A 149 -10.81 11.71 2.66
N ASN A 150 -9.49 11.83 2.58
CA ASN A 150 -8.60 10.71 2.31
C ASN A 150 -7.29 10.85 3.10
N ARG A 151 -6.76 9.71 3.56
CA ARG A 151 -5.48 9.64 4.25
C ARG A 151 -4.68 8.44 3.75
N ILE A 152 -3.47 8.67 3.28
CA ILE A 152 -2.51 7.60 3.05
C ILE A 152 -1.91 7.26 4.42
N MET A 153 -2.15 6.05 4.88
CA MET A 153 -1.73 5.58 6.19
C MET A 153 -0.26 5.17 6.16
N GLU A 154 0.49 5.60 7.17
CA GLU A 154 1.93 5.33 7.31
C GLU A 154 2.18 4.49 8.57
N HIS A 155 2.24 3.16 8.43
CA HIS A 155 2.40 2.20 9.52
C HIS A 155 1.30 2.28 10.60
N GLU A 156 0.17 2.91 10.28
CA GLU A 156 -0.95 3.10 11.16
C GLU A 156 -1.95 1.96 11.04
N SER A 157 -2.64 1.67 12.11
CA SER A 157 -3.83 0.81 12.10
C SER A 157 -5.09 1.62 11.81
N ASP A 158 -6.15 0.95 11.38
CA ASP A 158 -7.42 1.60 11.06
C ASP A 158 -8.01 2.33 12.28
N SER A 159 -7.81 1.82 13.50
CA SER A 159 -8.32 2.46 14.72
C SER A 159 -7.49 3.68 15.18
N GLU A 160 -6.22 3.78 14.80
CA GLU A 160 -5.37 4.91 15.20
C GLU A 160 -5.71 6.19 14.46
N VAL A 161 -6.16 6.09 13.22
CA VAL A 161 -6.45 7.26 12.36
C VAL A 161 -7.80 7.90 12.60
N VAL A 162 -8.70 7.27 13.39
CA VAL A 162 -10.10 7.68 13.54
C VAL A 162 -10.23 9.10 14.09
N LEU A 163 -9.51 9.40 15.18
CA LEU A 163 -9.65 10.69 15.87
C LEU A 163 -9.04 11.84 15.05
N ASP A 164 -7.91 11.60 14.38
CA ASP A 164 -7.31 12.60 13.50
C ASP A 164 -8.27 12.96 12.35
N ILE A 165 -8.88 11.95 11.73
CA ILE A 165 -9.89 12.16 10.68
C ILE A 165 -11.12 12.86 11.24
N ALA A 166 -11.50 12.56 12.48
CA ALA A 166 -12.64 13.20 13.12
C ALA A 166 -12.42 14.70 13.34
N VAL A 167 -11.24 15.09 13.81
CA VAL A 167 -10.87 16.52 13.96
C VAL A 167 -11.02 17.25 12.62
N ASP A 168 -10.49 16.70 11.53
CA ASP A 168 -10.57 17.32 10.21
C ASP A 168 -11.98 17.46 9.65
N LEU A 169 -12.87 16.52 10.00
CA LEU A 169 -14.20 16.44 9.40
C LEU A 169 -15.30 17.10 10.24
N ILE A 170 -15.24 17.02 11.57
CA ILE A 170 -16.29 17.57 12.46
C ILE A 170 -16.33 19.08 12.34
N ASP A 171 -15.20 19.76 12.20
CA ASP A 171 -15.14 21.21 12.02
C ASP A 171 -15.69 21.67 10.68
N ARG A 172 -15.65 20.80 9.64
CA ARG A 172 -16.06 21.15 8.28
C ARG A 172 -17.49 20.76 7.94
N TYR A 173 -18.01 19.72 8.60
CA TYR A 173 -19.27 19.11 8.23
C TYR A 173 -20.14 18.85 9.46
N GLN A 174 -21.44 19.04 9.31
CA GLN A 174 -22.43 18.61 10.31
C GLN A 174 -22.70 17.10 10.14
N ILE A 175 -21.95 16.27 10.84
CA ILE A 175 -22.05 14.83 10.73
C ILE A 175 -23.14 14.30 11.65
N LYS A 176 -24.27 13.85 11.11
CA LYS A 176 -25.35 13.23 11.87
C LYS A 176 -25.13 11.76 12.16
N SER A 177 -24.55 11.05 11.22
CA SER A 177 -24.22 9.63 11.39
C SER A 177 -22.92 9.29 10.69
N TRP A 178 -22.11 8.45 11.33
CA TRP A 178 -20.85 8.00 10.76
C TRP A 178 -20.73 6.48 10.94
N SER A 179 -20.48 5.76 9.85
CA SER A 179 -20.30 4.31 9.84
C SER A 179 -18.88 3.93 9.49
N PHE A 180 -18.37 2.93 10.19
CA PHE A 180 -17.00 2.42 10.08
C PHE A 180 -16.98 0.94 9.75
N ASP A 181 -15.91 0.46 9.11
CA ASP A 181 -15.64 -0.97 9.04
C ASP A 181 -15.16 -1.50 10.40
N LYS A 182 -15.23 -2.83 10.57
CA LYS A 182 -14.80 -3.51 11.81
C LYS A 182 -13.33 -3.28 12.17
N GLY A 183 -12.47 -2.96 11.18
CA GLY A 183 -11.07 -2.63 11.40
C GLY A 183 -10.87 -1.42 12.30
N PHE A 184 -11.80 -0.47 12.25
CA PHE A 184 -11.75 0.79 13.02
C PHE A 184 -12.22 0.66 14.47
N TRP A 185 -12.73 -0.51 14.87
CA TRP A 185 -13.24 -0.70 16.22
C TRP A 185 -12.23 -0.34 17.30
N ASN A 186 -12.62 0.62 18.14
CA ASN A 186 -11.95 0.98 19.39
C ASN A 186 -13.00 1.59 20.33
N PRO A 187 -13.16 1.09 21.57
CA PRO A 187 -14.18 1.58 22.49
C PRO A 187 -14.01 3.04 22.86
N VAL A 188 -12.75 3.50 23.05
CA VAL A 188 -12.43 4.89 23.38
C VAL A 188 -12.79 5.81 22.21
N ASN A 189 -12.43 5.44 20.99
CA ASN A 189 -12.78 6.22 19.80
C ASN A 189 -14.29 6.33 19.63
N LYS A 190 -15.03 5.23 19.88
CA LYS A 190 -16.47 5.23 19.77
C LYS A 190 -17.11 6.20 20.77
N GLU A 191 -16.67 6.15 22.02
CA GLU A 191 -17.15 7.05 23.10
C GLU A 191 -16.88 8.52 22.76
N LEU A 192 -15.64 8.87 22.39
CA LEU A 192 -15.29 10.24 22.02
C LEU A 192 -16.06 10.75 20.79
N LEU A 193 -16.31 9.91 19.81
CA LEU A 193 -17.10 10.30 18.64
C LEU A 193 -18.58 10.52 18.99
N GLN A 194 -19.14 9.81 19.96
CA GLN A 194 -20.54 9.96 20.37
C GLN A 194 -20.84 11.33 21.02
N ASP A 195 -19.82 12.03 21.51
CA ASP A 195 -19.97 13.40 22.01
C ASP A 195 -20.20 14.43 20.88
N HIS A 196 -19.80 14.09 19.66
CA HIS A 196 -19.83 15.00 18.50
C HIS A 196 -20.75 14.53 17.35
N VAL A 197 -21.04 13.24 17.29
CA VAL A 197 -21.80 12.62 16.20
C VAL A 197 -23.02 11.91 16.76
N GLU A 198 -24.22 12.28 16.31
CA GLU A 198 -25.49 11.76 16.82
C GLU A 198 -25.57 10.21 16.76
N ARG A 199 -25.00 9.59 15.71
CA ARG A 199 -25.02 8.13 15.53
C ARG A 199 -23.69 7.61 15.02
N VAL A 200 -22.94 6.97 15.88
CA VAL A 200 -21.68 6.30 15.55
C VAL A 200 -21.94 4.81 15.32
N ILE A 201 -21.73 4.32 14.11
CA ILE A 201 -21.91 2.92 13.73
C ILE A 201 -20.52 2.29 13.58
N MET A 202 -20.04 1.70 14.64
CA MET A 202 -18.72 1.06 14.70
C MET A 202 -18.89 -0.39 15.15
N PRO A 203 -19.00 -1.35 14.21
CA PRO A 203 -19.24 -2.76 14.52
C PRO A 203 -18.08 -3.36 15.32
N LYS A 204 -18.39 -4.07 16.41
CA LYS A 204 -17.35 -4.64 17.27
C LYS A 204 -16.54 -5.73 16.57
N LYS A 205 -15.24 -5.68 16.76
CA LYS A 205 -14.32 -6.73 16.36
C LYS A 205 -14.19 -7.76 17.50
N GLY A 206 -14.53 -9.01 17.22
CA GLY A 206 -14.46 -10.09 18.21
C GLY A 206 -15.79 -10.39 18.91
N ARG A 207 -15.71 -10.93 20.15
CA ARG A 207 -16.89 -11.32 20.93
C ARG A 207 -17.60 -10.08 21.47
N ARG A 208 -18.92 -10.03 21.33
CA ARG A 208 -19.78 -8.96 21.85
C ARG A 208 -20.23 -9.28 23.26
N ASN A 209 -20.44 -8.26 24.07
CA ASN A 209 -21.24 -8.36 25.27
C ASN A 209 -22.74 -8.18 24.94
N GLU A 210 -23.61 -8.37 25.91
CA GLU A 210 -25.07 -8.34 25.71
C GLU A 210 -25.56 -6.96 25.20
N SER A 211 -25.07 -5.86 25.77
CA SER A 211 -25.44 -4.51 25.33
C SER A 211 -25.01 -4.19 23.92
N GLU A 212 -23.81 -4.60 23.53
CA GLU A 212 -23.28 -4.43 22.15
C GLU A 212 -24.07 -5.29 21.15
N GLU A 213 -24.49 -6.48 21.56
CA GLU A 213 -25.32 -7.34 20.71
C GLU A 213 -26.70 -6.74 20.49
N ILE A 214 -27.33 -6.20 21.54
CA ILE A 214 -28.60 -5.46 21.45
C ILE A 214 -28.45 -4.27 20.50
N GLU A 215 -27.43 -3.44 20.69
CA GLU A 215 -27.16 -2.26 19.84
C GLU A 215 -27.01 -2.64 18.37
N GLU A 216 -26.17 -3.66 18.06
CA GLU A 216 -25.95 -4.11 16.69
C GLU A 216 -27.17 -4.80 16.03
N THR A 217 -28.17 -5.22 16.82
CA THR A 217 -29.43 -5.76 16.30
C THR A 217 -30.46 -4.70 15.95
N LEU A 218 -30.29 -3.47 16.40
CA LEU A 218 -31.22 -2.36 16.12
C LEU A 218 -31.37 -2.14 14.61
N PRO A 219 -32.61 -1.93 14.09
CA PRO A 219 -32.84 -1.69 12.67
C PRO A 219 -32.06 -0.50 12.10
N ALA A 220 -31.91 0.57 12.89
CA ALA A 220 -31.15 1.75 12.50
C ALA A 220 -29.64 1.44 12.34
N PHE A 221 -29.05 0.69 13.28
CA PHE A 221 -27.67 0.25 13.22
C PHE A 221 -27.44 -0.64 11.98
N LYS A 222 -28.27 -1.65 11.78
CA LYS A 222 -28.18 -2.55 10.62
C LYS A 222 -28.29 -1.81 9.29
N ARG A 223 -29.20 -0.85 9.18
CA ARG A 223 -29.38 -0.04 7.97
C ARG A 223 -28.12 0.78 7.66
N LEU A 224 -27.58 1.52 8.63
CA LEU A 224 -26.41 2.36 8.44
C LEU A 224 -25.14 1.52 8.19
N ARG A 225 -24.99 0.40 8.89
CA ARG A 225 -23.91 -0.56 8.62
C ARG A 225 -23.99 -1.12 7.19
N ASN A 226 -25.18 -1.45 6.70
CA ASN A 226 -25.35 -1.96 5.36
C ASN A 226 -25.08 -0.88 4.30
N GLN A 227 -25.38 0.39 4.58
CA GLN A 227 -25.02 1.52 3.71
C GLN A 227 -23.50 1.68 3.59
N HIS A 228 -22.73 1.27 4.61
CA HIS A 228 -21.26 1.29 4.54
C HIS A 228 -20.70 0.43 3.39
N SER A 229 -21.42 -0.59 2.92
CA SER A 229 -21.00 -1.38 1.75
C SER A 229 -20.83 -0.56 0.47
N ALA A 230 -21.45 0.63 0.39
CA ALA A 230 -21.22 1.58 -0.70
C ALA A 230 -19.77 2.07 -0.76
N VAL A 231 -19.08 2.15 0.39
CA VAL A 231 -17.66 2.53 0.44
C VAL A 231 -16.78 1.48 -0.24
N GLU A 232 -17.07 0.20 -0.05
CA GLU A 232 -16.36 -0.89 -0.74
C GLU A 232 -16.53 -0.79 -2.26
N SER A 233 -17.73 -0.40 -2.73
CA SER A 233 -17.98 -0.15 -4.14
C SER A 233 -17.18 1.05 -4.66
N ASN A 234 -17.04 2.10 -3.86
CA ASN A 234 -16.24 3.27 -4.21
C ASN A 234 -14.75 2.92 -4.29
N ILE A 235 -14.23 2.11 -3.37
CA ILE A 235 -12.83 1.62 -3.40
C ILE A 235 -12.60 0.81 -4.67
N ASN A 236 -13.49 -0.13 -4.97
CA ASN A 236 -13.40 -0.96 -6.17
C ASN A 236 -13.45 -0.10 -7.46
N GLU A 237 -14.27 0.94 -7.50
CA GLU A 237 -14.30 1.89 -8.63
C GLU A 237 -12.99 2.67 -8.77
N LEU A 238 -12.36 3.11 -7.66
CA LEU A 238 -11.05 3.75 -7.66
C LEU A 238 -9.96 2.80 -8.21
N GLU A 239 -9.95 1.55 -7.76
CA GLU A 239 -9.02 0.52 -8.25
C GLU A 239 -9.19 0.28 -9.75
N HIS A 240 -10.41 0.10 -10.23
CA HIS A 240 -10.70 -0.07 -11.67
C HIS A 240 -10.34 1.14 -12.53
N ARG A 241 -10.27 2.32 -11.94
CA ARG A 241 -9.85 3.56 -12.61
C ARG A 241 -8.34 3.83 -12.49
N GLY A 242 -7.57 2.87 -11.98
CA GLY A 242 -6.12 2.89 -12.00
C GLY A 242 -5.45 3.16 -10.66
N LEU A 243 -6.19 3.36 -9.55
CA LEU A 243 -5.57 3.52 -8.22
C LEU A 243 -5.01 2.22 -7.63
N ASP A 244 -5.24 1.07 -8.25
CA ASP A 244 -4.59 -0.19 -7.93
C ASP A 244 -3.08 -0.17 -8.21
N ARG A 245 -2.62 0.75 -9.08
CA ARG A 245 -1.24 0.84 -9.52
C ARG A 245 -0.81 2.28 -9.79
N CYS A 246 0.15 2.79 -9.03
CA CYS A 246 0.75 4.08 -9.34
C CYS A 246 1.82 3.92 -10.44
N PRO A 247 1.72 4.63 -11.57
CA PRO A 247 2.72 4.61 -12.63
C PRO A 247 3.95 5.46 -12.31
N ASP A 248 3.83 6.43 -11.38
CA ASP A 248 4.88 7.36 -11.01
C ASP A 248 5.82 6.77 -9.95
N ARG A 249 7.03 7.32 -9.86
CA ARG A 249 8.05 6.93 -8.89
C ARG A 249 8.19 7.97 -7.78
N GLY A 250 8.42 7.48 -6.56
CA GLY A 250 8.63 8.30 -5.38
C GLY A 250 7.34 8.62 -4.64
N TYR A 251 7.48 8.80 -3.32
CA TYR A 251 6.34 8.90 -2.42
C TYR A 251 5.48 10.15 -2.65
N ASP A 252 6.09 11.30 -2.97
CA ASP A 252 5.33 12.51 -3.22
C ASP A 252 4.54 12.44 -4.54
N HIS A 253 5.07 11.74 -5.54
CA HIS A 253 4.34 11.46 -6.78
C HIS A 253 3.19 10.49 -6.52
N PHE A 254 3.40 9.47 -5.68
CA PHE A 254 2.34 8.57 -5.25
C PHE A 254 1.20 9.32 -4.54
N LYS A 255 1.51 10.23 -3.60
CA LYS A 255 0.50 11.06 -2.92
C LYS A 255 -0.30 11.89 -3.91
N ARG A 256 0.39 12.55 -4.85
CA ARG A 256 -0.26 13.36 -5.90
C ARG A 256 -1.14 12.51 -6.82
N TYR A 257 -0.66 11.35 -7.22
CA TYR A 257 -1.43 10.42 -8.05
C TYR A 257 -2.72 9.98 -7.35
N ALA A 258 -2.66 9.60 -6.09
CA ALA A 258 -3.82 9.24 -5.29
C ALA A 258 -4.81 10.40 -5.18
N ALA A 259 -4.32 11.62 -4.89
CA ALA A 259 -5.16 12.81 -4.77
C ALA A 259 -5.86 13.17 -6.09
N ILE A 260 -5.15 13.12 -7.21
CA ILE A 260 -5.72 13.38 -8.55
C ILE A 260 -6.77 12.31 -8.91
N GLY A 261 -6.50 11.04 -8.60
CA GLY A 261 -7.45 9.95 -8.83
C GLY A 261 -8.76 10.14 -8.06
N ILE A 262 -8.67 10.55 -6.79
CA ILE A 262 -9.85 10.88 -5.96
C ILE A 262 -10.59 12.09 -6.52
N CYS A 263 -9.88 13.14 -6.92
CA CYS A 263 -10.49 14.32 -7.54
C CYS A 263 -11.25 13.94 -8.83
N ALA A 264 -10.62 13.17 -9.70
CA ALA A 264 -11.25 12.69 -10.93
C ALA A 264 -12.49 11.82 -10.66
N TYR A 265 -12.43 10.96 -9.62
CA TYR A 265 -13.56 10.17 -9.17
C TYR A 265 -14.74 11.06 -8.76
N ASN A 266 -14.51 12.06 -7.90
CA ASN A 266 -15.53 12.98 -7.44
C ASN A 266 -16.14 13.79 -8.59
N LEU A 267 -15.31 14.30 -9.51
CA LEU A 267 -15.79 15.02 -10.72
C LEU A 267 -16.67 14.12 -11.58
N HIS A 268 -16.31 12.88 -11.76
CA HIS A 268 -17.12 11.92 -12.49
C HIS A 268 -18.48 11.66 -11.82
N LYS A 269 -18.51 11.50 -10.48
CA LYS A 269 -19.77 11.34 -9.73
C LYS A 269 -20.67 12.58 -9.87
N ILE A 270 -20.12 13.77 -9.70
CA ILE A 270 -20.86 15.03 -9.87
C ILE A 270 -21.40 15.14 -11.31
N GLY A 271 -20.56 14.90 -12.30
CA GLY A 271 -20.97 14.95 -13.71
C GLY A 271 -22.09 13.95 -14.04
N ALA A 272 -22.02 12.73 -13.51
CA ALA A 272 -23.08 11.73 -13.70
C ALA A 272 -24.41 12.16 -13.08
N GLU A 273 -24.39 12.77 -11.89
CA GLU A 273 -25.61 13.28 -11.25
C GLU A 273 -26.20 14.48 -12.00
N LEU A 274 -25.38 15.42 -12.46
CA LEU A 274 -25.84 16.54 -13.27
C LEU A 274 -26.49 16.08 -14.59
N LEU A 275 -25.91 15.09 -15.26
CA LEU A 275 -26.49 14.49 -16.47
C LEU A 275 -27.83 13.82 -16.19
N LYS A 276 -27.96 13.13 -15.05
CA LYS A 276 -29.21 12.50 -14.64
C LYS A 276 -30.29 13.53 -14.37
N GLN A 277 -29.97 14.61 -13.66
CA GLN A 277 -30.88 15.71 -13.39
C GLN A 277 -31.34 16.41 -14.70
N GLY A 278 -30.41 16.64 -15.61
CA GLY A 278 -30.73 17.21 -16.94
C GLY A 278 -31.69 16.34 -17.75
N LYS A 279 -31.46 14.99 -17.75
CA LYS A 279 -32.38 14.04 -18.42
C LYS A 279 -33.77 14.04 -17.78
N GLN A 280 -33.85 14.10 -16.45
CA GLN A 280 -35.12 14.16 -15.72
C GLN A 280 -35.88 15.46 -16.01
N ALA A 281 -35.19 16.59 -16.05
CA ALA A 281 -35.78 17.89 -16.39
C ALA A 281 -36.37 17.92 -17.82
N LEU A 282 -35.62 17.39 -18.80
CA LEU A 282 -36.08 17.24 -20.18
C LEU A 282 -37.31 16.32 -20.29
N THR A 283 -37.32 15.21 -19.53
CA THR A 283 -38.45 14.27 -19.52
C THR A 283 -39.71 14.94 -18.93
N LYS A 284 -39.56 15.69 -17.84
CA LYS A 284 -40.66 16.47 -17.23
C LYS A 284 -41.20 17.54 -18.19
N ALA A 285 -40.31 18.29 -18.85
CA ALA A 285 -40.70 19.29 -19.81
C ALA A 285 -41.48 18.69 -21.01
N ARG A 286 -41.05 17.57 -21.55
CA ARG A 286 -41.75 16.84 -22.63
C ARG A 286 -43.13 16.35 -22.20
N LYS A 287 -43.28 15.83 -20.95
CA LYS A 287 -44.59 15.42 -20.41
C LYS A 287 -45.52 16.57 -20.12
N ALA A 288 -45.01 17.76 -19.86
CA ALA A 288 -45.82 18.97 -19.65
C ALA A 288 -46.27 19.62 -20.96
N ALA A 289 -45.55 19.34 -22.06
CA ALA A 289 -45.86 19.87 -23.40
C ALA A 289 -46.73 18.91 -24.23
N ALA A 290 -47.01 17.69 -23.79
CA ALA A 290 -47.90 16.72 -24.37
C ALA A 290 -49.26 16.70 -23.66
#